data_bda0520daa7a9fe0074126c37b3247da
#
_entry.id   bda0520daa7a9fe0074126c37b3247da
#
_cell.length_a   1.000
_cell.length_b   1.000
_cell.length_c   1.000
_cell.angle_alpha   90.00
_cell.angle_beta   90.00
_cell.angle_gamma   90.00
#
_symmetry.space_group_name_H-M   'P 1'
#
loop_
_entity.id
_entity.type
_entity.pdbx_description
1 polymer ?
#
loop_
_entity_poly.entity_id
_entity_poly.type
_entity_poly.pdbx_seq_one_letter_code
_entity_poly.pdbx_strand_id
1 'polypeptide(L)'
;IAVSMGARRAALGDAEQGMTYERLQDQAARAARLLADEPGRPVLFAGEATPAFPVAVFGAAWTGRPFVPLSYRLATGPFVELAAGQAPALLIAERQLVDALPVVGGVRTMTAEEFLAAVRSAEPIGSEPVADEELPAVLLHTSGTSGRPKVAVLRHRHLTSYVLGGTEPFSAAADEAALVSVPPYHIAGVAGLLTGLFSGRRQVQLVTTDPAAWVRTVDEQRITHAMVVPTVLARVLDELDRAGSTLPSLRHLSYGGGRMPLPVIERALQKLPHVGFVNGYGLTETTSSIAVLGPEDHRSAVASEDPAVRRRLESVGRALPTVEIEVRDGASRPVAPGETGELWVRGPQVSGEYAGVDRLDDGWFRTNDGGL
;
A
#
# COMPACT_ATOMS: atom_id res chain seq x y z
N ILE A 1 11.26 10.73 -12.26
CA ILE A 1 11.96 9.55 -12.82
C ILE A 1 11.02 8.78 -13.77
N ALA A 2 9.89 8.20 -13.29
CA ALA A 2 9.02 7.38 -14.14
C ALA A 2 8.50 8.14 -15.38
N VAL A 3 8.12 9.40 -15.25
CA VAL A 3 7.65 10.23 -16.37
C VAL A 3 8.77 10.50 -17.36
N SER A 4 9.98 10.81 -16.92
CA SER A 4 11.11 11.07 -17.83
C SER A 4 11.54 9.83 -18.60
N MET A 5 11.25 8.63 -18.10
CA MET A 5 11.61 7.34 -18.73
C MET A 5 10.49 6.78 -19.62
N GLY A 6 9.21 7.14 -19.37
CA GLY A 6 8.08 6.52 -20.06
C GLY A 6 6.81 7.36 -20.09
N ALA A 7 6.90 8.64 -20.47
CA ALA A 7 5.79 9.61 -20.44
C ALA A 7 4.48 9.08 -21.07
N ARG A 8 4.57 8.40 -22.21
CA ARG A 8 3.42 7.88 -22.97
C ARG A 8 2.93 6.51 -22.53
N ARG A 9 3.63 5.83 -21.63
CA ARG A 9 3.23 4.52 -21.14
C ARG A 9 2.00 4.66 -20.26
N ALA A 10 1.08 3.69 -20.30
CA ALA A 10 -0.08 3.65 -19.42
C ALA A 10 0.36 3.49 -17.96
N ALA A 11 -0.08 4.41 -17.10
CA ALA A 11 0.14 4.39 -15.65
C ALA A 11 -1.05 3.80 -14.92
N LEU A 12 -2.29 4.20 -15.29
CA LEU A 12 -3.51 3.81 -14.60
C LEU A 12 -4.57 3.32 -15.57
N GLY A 13 -5.34 2.31 -15.16
CA GLY A 13 -6.52 1.83 -15.87
C GLY A 13 -6.22 0.93 -17.06
N ASP A 14 -7.01 1.02 -18.11
CA ASP A 14 -6.89 0.22 -19.33
C ASP A 14 -5.58 0.49 -20.08
N ALA A 15 -5.11 -0.50 -20.85
CA ALA A 15 -3.84 -0.40 -21.56
C ALA A 15 -3.86 0.65 -22.70
N GLU A 16 -5.01 0.83 -23.36
CA GLU A 16 -5.17 1.68 -24.54
C GLU A 16 -5.78 3.04 -24.19
N GLN A 17 -6.75 3.05 -23.27
CA GLN A 17 -7.55 4.23 -22.93
C GLN A 17 -7.22 4.77 -21.53
N GLY A 18 -6.30 4.13 -20.81
CA GLY A 18 -5.90 4.52 -19.47
C GLY A 18 -5.11 5.84 -19.43
N MET A 19 -4.89 6.31 -18.22
CA MET A 19 -4.09 7.51 -17.98
C MET A 19 -2.61 7.20 -18.15
N THR A 20 -1.89 7.98 -18.95
CA THR A 20 -0.43 7.86 -19.12
C THR A 20 0.30 8.46 -17.91
N TYR A 21 1.62 8.16 -17.78
CA TYR A 21 2.48 8.77 -16.77
C TYR A 21 2.53 10.30 -16.89
N GLU A 22 2.66 10.83 -18.10
CA GLU A 22 2.65 12.26 -18.36
C GLU A 22 1.31 12.90 -17.92
N ARG A 23 0.20 12.25 -18.26
CA ARG A 23 -1.13 12.73 -17.85
C ARG A 23 -1.33 12.65 -16.36
N LEU A 24 -0.82 11.63 -15.68
CA LEU A 24 -0.87 11.53 -14.22
C LEU A 24 -0.07 12.68 -13.58
N GLN A 25 1.11 13.00 -14.11
CA GLN A 25 1.91 14.13 -13.63
C GLN A 25 1.18 15.46 -13.84
N ASP A 26 0.59 15.70 -15.02
CA ASP A 26 -0.21 16.88 -15.30
C ASP A 26 -1.40 17.00 -14.32
N GLN A 27 -2.13 15.91 -14.10
CA GLN A 27 -3.24 15.89 -13.15
C GLN A 27 -2.76 16.15 -11.70
N ALA A 28 -1.60 15.63 -11.30
CA ALA A 28 -1.01 15.90 -9.99
C ALA A 28 -0.62 17.38 -9.83
N ALA A 29 -0.04 18.00 -10.87
CA ALA A 29 0.28 19.44 -10.86
C ALA A 29 -0.98 20.32 -10.81
N ARG A 30 -2.06 19.93 -11.48
CA ARG A 30 -3.37 20.61 -11.41
C ARG A 30 -4.02 20.43 -10.04
N ALA A 31 -3.93 19.22 -9.46
CA ALA A 31 -4.38 18.97 -8.08
C ALA A 31 -3.59 19.82 -7.08
N ALA A 32 -2.27 19.91 -7.26
CA ALA A 32 -1.42 20.77 -6.44
C ALA A 32 -1.87 22.24 -6.51
N ARG A 33 -2.28 22.74 -7.68
CA ARG A 33 -2.85 24.10 -7.80
C ARG A 33 -4.09 24.30 -6.94
N LEU A 34 -5.00 23.34 -6.92
CA LEU A 34 -6.20 23.39 -6.07
C LEU A 34 -5.88 23.33 -4.58
N LEU A 35 -4.76 22.71 -4.24
CA LEU A 35 -4.33 22.52 -2.86
C LEU A 35 -3.41 23.64 -2.34
N ALA A 36 -2.81 24.44 -3.22
CA ALA A 36 -1.82 25.46 -2.86
C ALA A 36 -2.35 26.59 -1.98
N ASP A 37 -3.64 26.91 -2.10
CA ASP A 37 -4.27 28.03 -1.38
C ASP A 37 -4.40 27.76 0.14
N GLU A 38 -4.18 26.53 0.58
CA GLU A 38 -4.32 26.11 1.98
C GLU A 38 -3.12 25.28 2.45
N PRO A 39 -1.92 25.89 2.55
CA PRO A 39 -0.69 25.14 2.87
C PRO A 39 -0.76 24.46 4.25
N GLY A 40 -0.17 23.27 4.36
CA GLY A 40 -0.09 22.51 5.60
C GLY A 40 -1.37 21.78 6.04
N ARG A 41 -2.52 22.02 5.40
CA ARG A 41 -3.76 21.33 5.75
C ARG A 41 -3.79 19.92 5.15
N PRO A 42 -4.17 18.88 5.93
CA PRO A 42 -4.24 17.51 5.44
C PRO A 42 -5.24 17.34 4.28
N VAL A 43 -4.92 16.40 3.37
CA VAL A 43 -5.83 15.92 2.34
C VAL A 43 -6.37 14.57 2.78
N LEU A 44 -7.59 14.55 3.28
CA LEU A 44 -8.29 13.33 3.68
C LEU A 44 -8.83 12.64 2.43
N PHE A 45 -8.72 11.33 2.39
CA PHE A 45 -9.27 10.52 1.30
C PHE A 45 -10.09 9.35 1.86
N ALA A 46 -11.36 9.25 1.47
CA ALA A 46 -12.24 8.18 1.90
C ALA A 46 -12.97 7.58 0.71
N GLY A 47 -12.32 6.65 0.05
CA GLY A 47 -12.83 5.98 -1.14
C GLY A 47 -11.99 4.79 -1.52
N GLU A 48 -12.45 4.12 -2.54
CA GLU A 48 -11.74 3.00 -3.12
C GLU A 48 -10.57 3.49 -4.02
N ALA A 49 -9.77 2.55 -4.52
CA ALA A 49 -8.62 2.86 -5.36
C ALA A 49 -9.05 3.29 -6.77
N THR A 50 -9.77 4.42 -6.89
CA THR A 50 -10.14 5.07 -8.16
C THR A 50 -9.01 5.97 -8.66
N PRO A 51 -9.06 6.53 -9.89
CA PRO A 51 -8.07 7.50 -10.36
C PRO A 51 -7.90 8.74 -9.47
N ALA A 52 -8.89 9.08 -8.64
CA ALA A 52 -8.78 10.18 -7.69
C ALA A 52 -7.72 9.92 -6.60
N PHE A 53 -7.51 8.64 -6.22
CA PHE A 53 -6.53 8.27 -5.21
C PHE A 53 -5.09 8.69 -5.59
N PRO A 54 -4.49 8.22 -6.69
CA PRO A 54 -3.14 8.64 -7.07
C PRO A 54 -3.03 10.15 -7.34
N VAL A 55 -4.03 10.76 -7.95
CA VAL A 55 -4.04 12.21 -8.20
C VAL A 55 -4.02 13.00 -6.89
N ALA A 56 -4.79 12.57 -5.87
CA ALA A 56 -4.80 13.20 -4.56
C ALA A 56 -3.48 12.97 -3.80
N VAL A 57 -2.90 11.76 -3.84
CA VAL A 57 -1.61 11.44 -3.21
C VAL A 57 -0.51 12.33 -3.77
N PHE A 58 -0.36 12.39 -5.09
CA PHE A 58 0.72 13.18 -5.72
C PHE A 58 0.47 14.68 -5.67
N GLY A 59 -0.79 15.13 -5.75
CA GLY A 59 -1.12 16.54 -5.56
C GLY A 59 -0.83 17.02 -4.13
N ALA A 60 -1.14 16.22 -3.13
CA ALA A 60 -0.80 16.50 -1.73
C ALA A 60 0.71 16.54 -1.52
N ALA A 61 1.43 15.52 -2.02
CA ALA A 61 2.89 15.46 -1.93
C ALA A 61 3.57 16.65 -2.63
N TRP A 62 3.05 17.10 -3.79
CA TRP A 62 3.56 18.27 -4.52
C TRP A 62 3.59 19.54 -3.67
N THR A 63 2.56 19.72 -2.83
CA THR A 63 2.40 20.89 -1.97
C THR A 63 2.91 20.71 -0.54
N GLY A 64 3.54 19.58 -0.22
CA GLY A 64 4.01 19.25 1.12
C GLY A 64 2.88 19.01 2.14
N ARG A 65 1.65 18.72 1.66
CA ARG A 65 0.50 18.42 2.52
C ARG A 65 0.44 16.93 2.84
N PRO A 66 0.18 16.53 4.08
CA PRO A 66 0.02 15.13 4.40
C PRO A 66 -1.26 14.56 3.77
N PHE A 67 -1.13 13.40 3.14
CA PHE A 67 -2.26 12.59 2.68
C PHE A 67 -2.74 11.68 3.82
N VAL A 68 -4.05 11.71 4.11
CA VAL A 68 -4.64 10.98 5.24
C VAL A 68 -5.78 10.09 4.73
N PRO A 69 -5.50 8.85 4.36
CA PRO A 69 -6.55 7.94 3.93
C PRO A 69 -7.35 7.44 5.14
N LEU A 70 -8.66 7.63 5.09
CA LEU A 70 -9.62 7.19 6.09
C LEU A 70 -10.38 5.97 5.60
N SER A 71 -10.66 5.02 6.50
CA SER A 71 -11.47 3.86 6.14
C SER A 71 -12.92 4.27 5.93
N TYR A 72 -13.40 4.14 4.69
CA TYR A 72 -14.81 4.35 4.29
C TYR A 72 -15.76 3.27 4.83
N ARG A 73 -15.21 2.24 5.50
CA ARG A 73 -15.99 1.16 6.16
C ARG A 73 -16.30 1.45 7.62
N LEU A 74 -15.81 2.56 8.16
CA LEU A 74 -16.14 2.98 9.52
C LEU A 74 -17.59 3.41 9.63
N ALA A 75 -18.18 3.19 10.79
CA ALA A 75 -19.47 3.79 11.12
C ALA A 75 -19.34 5.33 11.15
N THR A 76 -20.45 6.04 10.88
CA THR A 76 -20.47 7.51 10.75
C THR A 76 -19.84 8.24 11.94
N GLY A 77 -20.15 7.85 13.17
CA GLY A 77 -19.60 8.49 14.37
C GLY A 77 -18.08 8.47 14.45
N PRO A 78 -17.42 7.30 14.47
CA PRO A 78 -15.96 7.18 14.43
C PRO A 78 -15.33 7.85 13.20
N PHE A 79 -15.96 7.80 12.04
CA PHE A 79 -15.46 8.50 10.85
C PHE A 79 -15.41 10.01 11.05
N VAL A 80 -16.51 10.60 11.55
CA VAL A 80 -16.63 12.03 11.83
C VAL A 80 -15.59 12.48 12.88
N GLU A 81 -15.39 11.70 13.93
CA GLU A 81 -14.36 11.95 14.95
C GLU A 81 -12.96 12.03 14.34
N LEU A 82 -12.60 11.05 13.49
CA LEU A 82 -11.30 11.04 12.83
C LEU A 82 -11.13 12.22 11.87
N ALA A 83 -12.15 12.54 11.06
CA ALA A 83 -12.11 13.66 10.14
C ALA A 83 -12.02 15.00 10.88
N ALA A 84 -12.79 15.20 11.95
CA ALA A 84 -12.76 16.40 12.78
C ALA A 84 -11.40 16.59 13.49
N GLY A 85 -10.76 15.49 13.90
CA GLY A 85 -9.41 15.52 14.49
C GLY A 85 -8.32 15.99 13.52
N GLN A 86 -8.59 16.02 12.22
CA GLN A 86 -7.69 16.52 11.18
C GLN A 86 -8.01 17.94 10.71
N ALA A 87 -9.04 18.57 11.26
CA ALA A 87 -9.43 19.92 10.85
C ALA A 87 -8.35 20.96 11.23
N PRO A 88 -8.13 21.99 10.37
CA PRO A 88 -8.77 22.24 9.09
C PRO A 88 -8.25 21.34 7.95
N ALA A 89 -9.11 20.72 7.15
CA ALA A 89 -8.74 19.73 6.14
C ALA A 89 -9.65 19.78 4.90
N LEU A 90 -9.18 19.16 3.80
CA LEU A 90 -10.00 18.81 2.65
C LEU A 90 -10.29 17.32 2.67
N LEU A 91 -11.56 16.92 2.63
CA LEU A 91 -12.00 15.53 2.46
C LEU A 91 -12.43 15.27 1.00
N ILE A 92 -11.79 14.31 0.36
CA ILE A 92 -12.19 13.75 -0.94
C ILE A 92 -12.77 12.37 -0.66
N ALA A 93 -14.05 12.15 -0.99
CA ALA A 93 -14.73 10.90 -0.67
C ALA A 93 -15.66 10.43 -1.79
N GLU A 94 -16.07 9.15 -1.71
CA GLU A 94 -17.12 8.62 -2.57
C GLU A 94 -18.45 9.34 -2.31
N ARG A 95 -19.25 9.54 -3.38
CA ARG A 95 -20.52 10.25 -3.29
C ARG A 95 -21.46 9.68 -2.22
N GLN A 96 -21.60 8.36 -2.17
CA GLN A 96 -22.46 7.73 -1.17
C GLN A 96 -22.05 8.06 0.27
N LEU A 97 -20.74 8.18 0.52
CA LEU A 97 -20.22 8.57 1.84
C LEU A 97 -20.47 10.06 2.10
N VAL A 98 -20.23 10.92 1.10
CA VAL A 98 -20.49 12.38 1.23
C VAL A 98 -21.96 12.64 1.56
N ASP A 99 -22.89 11.97 0.86
CA ASP A 99 -24.34 12.13 1.06
C ASP A 99 -24.80 11.61 2.43
N ALA A 100 -24.07 10.65 3.02
CA ALA A 100 -24.40 10.06 4.33
C ALA A 100 -23.75 10.80 5.53
N LEU A 101 -22.71 11.61 5.28
CA LEU A 101 -21.98 12.30 6.34
C LEU A 101 -22.67 13.62 6.75
N PRO A 102 -22.70 13.93 8.06
CA PRO A 102 -23.03 15.27 8.51
C PRO A 102 -21.90 16.23 8.13
N VAL A 103 -22.20 17.53 8.14
CA VAL A 103 -21.17 18.57 8.00
C VAL A 103 -20.18 18.50 9.15
N VAL A 104 -18.90 18.31 8.85
CA VAL A 104 -17.81 18.28 9.84
C VAL A 104 -17.17 19.68 9.88
N GLY A 105 -17.20 20.32 11.05
CA GLY A 105 -16.66 21.68 11.22
C GLY A 105 -15.17 21.73 10.86
N GLY A 106 -14.80 22.71 10.02
CA GLY A 106 -13.42 22.89 9.55
C GLY A 106 -12.95 21.88 8.48
N VAL A 107 -13.81 20.96 8.03
CA VAL A 107 -13.51 20.03 6.95
C VAL A 107 -14.34 20.39 5.72
N ARG A 108 -13.65 20.84 4.66
CA ARG A 108 -14.26 21.02 3.35
C ARG A 108 -14.39 19.64 2.68
N THR A 109 -15.56 19.31 2.19
CA THR A 109 -15.83 18.00 1.56
C THR A 109 -16.09 18.16 0.06
N MET A 110 -15.54 17.26 -0.73
CA MET A 110 -15.78 17.09 -2.16
C MET A 110 -15.95 15.61 -2.48
N THR A 111 -16.77 15.31 -3.47
CA THR A 111 -16.75 13.95 -4.02
C THR A 111 -15.50 13.71 -4.88
N ALA A 112 -15.13 12.43 -5.08
CA ALA A 112 -14.02 12.06 -5.94
C ALA A 112 -14.22 12.57 -7.39
N GLU A 113 -15.47 12.54 -7.89
CA GLU A 113 -15.83 13.07 -9.21
C GLU A 113 -15.69 14.60 -9.29
N GLU A 114 -16.17 15.33 -8.28
CA GLU A 114 -16.02 16.79 -8.18
C GLU A 114 -14.56 17.19 -8.11
N PHE A 115 -13.75 16.47 -7.31
CA PHE A 115 -12.31 16.68 -7.24
C PHE A 115 -11.65 16.51 -8.62
N LEU A 116 -11.88 15.37 -9.30
CA LEU A 116 -11.31 15.13 -10.63
C LEU A 116 -11.82 16.14 -11.68
N ALA A 117 -13.07 16.61 -11.58
CA ALA A 117 -13.62 17.65 -12.46
C ALA A 117 -12.90 18.98 -12.22
N ALA A 118 -12.71 19.38 -10.97
CA ALA A 118 -11.96 20.58 -10.60
C ALA A 118 -10.49 20.50 -11.06
N VAL A 119 -9.84 19.34 -10.88
CA VAL A 119 -8.48 19.09 -11.37
C VAL A 119 -8.38 19.29 -12.87
N ARG A 120 -9.31 18.72 -13.65
CA ARG A 120 -9.32 18.88 -15.12
C ARG A 120 -9.50 20.34 -15.57
N SER A 121 -10.20 21.16 -14.78
CA SER A 121 -10.48 22.56 -15.10
C SER A 121 -9.41 23.54 -14.60
N ALA A 122 -8.56 23.11 -13.67
CA ALA A 122 -7.48 23.94 -13.14
C ALA A 122 -6.30 23.99 -14.12
N GLU A 123 -5.53 25.09 -14.11
CA GLU A 123 -4.22 25.12 -14.74
C GLU A 123 -3.19 24.40 -13.85
N PRO A 124 -2.17 23.76 -14.44
CA PRO A 124 -1.12 23.15 -13.64
C PRO A 124 -0.36 24.22 -12.84
N ILE A 125 0.07 23.86 -11.63
CA ILE A 125 0.91 24.75 -10.83
C ILE A 125 2.29 24.91 -11.48
N GLY A 126 2.79 26.14 -11.51
CA GLY A 126 4.11 26.43 -12.13
C GLY A 126 5.30 26.21 -11.20
N SER A 127 5.07 25.83 -9.92
CA SER A 127 6.16 25.56 -8.98
C SER A 127 6.59 24.09 -9.04
N GLU A 128 7.88 23.85 -8.73
CA GLU A 128 8.38 22.51 -8.49
C GLU A 128 7.74 21.87 -7.25
N PRO A 129 7.68 20.53 -7.17
CA PRO A 129 7.26 19.83 -5.96
C PRO A 129 8.12 20.21 -4.75
N VAL A 130 7.51 20.24 -3.57
CA VAL A 130 8.24 20.42 -2.31
C VAL A 130 9.23 19.27 -2.13
N ALA A 131 10.50 19.62 -1.86
CA ALA A 131 11.60 18.65 -1.77
C ALA A 131 12.01 18.34 -0.32
N ASP A 132 11.25 18.79 0.68
CA ASP A 132 11.56 18.52 2.09
C ASP A 132 11.15 17.09 2.47
N GLU A 133 12.14 16.23 2.63
CA GLU A 133 11.95 14.82 2.97
C GLU A 133 11.45 14.60 4.41
N GLU A 134 11.57 15.59 5.28
CA GLU A 134 11.12 15.50 6.67
C GLU A 134 9.64 15.86 6.86
N LEU A 135 8.96 16.38 5.85
CA LEU A 135 7.53 16.61 5.93
C LEU A 135 6.76 15.27 6.02
N PRO A 136 5.68 15.23 6.83
CA PRO A 136 4.74 14.12 6.80
C PRO A 136 4.13 13.96 5.41
N ALA A 137 4.33 12.80 4.80
CA ALA A 137 3.77 12.47 3.48
C ALA A 137 2.42 11.76 3.62
N VAL A 138 2.33 10.80 4.54
CA VAL A 138 1.11 10.00 4.77
C VAL A 138 0.89 9.86 6.29
N LEU A 139 -0.35 10.08 6.72
CA LEU A 139 -0.79 9.83 8.09
C LEU A 139 -1.80 8.68 8.08
N LEU A 140 -1.47 7.57 8.73
CA LEU A 140 -2.32 6.37 8.74
C LEU A 140 -2.86 6.08 10.14
N HIS A 141 -4.18 5.90 10.22
CA HIS A 141 -4.82 5.48 11.45
C HIS A 141 -4.65 3.97 11.64
N THR A 142 -4.00 3.58 12.74
CA THR A 142 -3.82 2.19 13.13
C THR A 142 -4.68 1.83 14.34
N SER A 143 -5.11 0.56 14.44
CA SER A 143 -5.84 0.06 15.60
C SER A 143 -4.89 -0.02 16.80
N GLY A 144 -4.95 0.97 17.69
CA GLY A 144 -4.16 0.96 18.91
C GLY A 144 -4.64 -0.11 19.92
N THR A 145 -3.70 -0.75 20.60
CA THR A 145 -3.98 -1.69 21.72
C THR A 145 -4.76 -1.04 22.87
N SER A 146 -4.78 0.29 22.95
CA SER A 146 -5.49 1.10 23.97
C SER A 146 -6.93 1.47 23.59
N GLY A 147 -7.47 0.96 22.48
CA GLY A 147 -8.83 1.23 22.01
C GLY A 147 -9.03 2.55 21.27
N ARG A 148 -8.11 3.50 21.33
CA ARG A 148 -8.12 4.71 20.50
C ARG A 148 -7.18 4.53 19.29
N PRO A 149 -7.62 4.91 18.07
CA PRO A 149 -6.75 4.87 16.90
C PRO A 149 -5.51 5.74 17.13
N LYS A 150 -4.33 5.19 16.79
CA LYS A 150 -3.09 5.97 16.74
C LYS A 150 -2.86 6.42 15.30
N VAL A 151 -2.18 7.54 15.13
CA VAL A 151 -1.84 8.07 13.82
C VAL A 151 -0.35 7.84 13.59
N ALA A 152 -0.02 6.85 12.77
CA ALA A 152 1.35 6.61 12.33
C ALA A 152 1.74 7.70 11.31
N VAL A 153 2.93 8.28 11.50
CA VAL A 153 3.46 9.36 10.66
C VAL A 153 4.51 8.79 9.72
N LEU A 154 4.22 8.78 8.43
CA LEU A 154 5.18 8.40 7.40
C LEU A 154 5.66 9.66 6.68
N ARG A 155 6.96 9.96 6.82
CA ARG A 155 7.60 11.10 6.15
C ARG A 155 7.99 10.74 4.73
N HIS A 156 8.24 11.73 3.88
CA HIS A 156 8.68 11.49 2.50
C HIS A 156 9.92 10.59 2.46
N ARG A 157 10.92 10.81 3.35
CA ARG A 157 12.12 9.97 3.43
C ARG A 157 11.83 8.48 3.67
N HIS A 158 10.82 8.14 4.47
CA HIS A 158 10.47 6.74 4.75
C HIS A 158 9.90 6.05 3.50
N LEU A 159 8.94 6.73 2.81
CA LEU A 159 8.36 6.23 1.57
C LEU A 159 9.40 6.11 0.45
N THR A 160 10.25 7.11 0.30
CA THR A 160 11.34 7.13 -0.69
C THR A 160 12.32 5.98 -0.41
N SER A 161 12.75 5.80 0.85
CA SER A 161 13.66 4.72 1.24
C SER A 161 13.04 3.33 0.97
N TYR A 162 11.76 3.15 1.26
CA TYR A 162 11.05 1.90 0.95
C TYR A 162 11.03 1.61 -0.55
N VAL A 163 10.66 2.61 -1.37
CA VAL A 163 10.55 2.45 -2.83
C VAL A 163 11.91 2.17 -3.45
N LEU A 164 12.92 2.97 -3.10
CA LEU A 164 14.28 2.85 -3.65
C LEU A 164 15.03 1.61 -3.15
N GLY A 165 14.73 1.17 -1.92
CA GLY A 165 15.35 0.00 -1.33
C GLY A 165 14.89 -1.34 -1.90
N GLY A 166 13.69 -1.38 -2.51
CA GLY A 166 13.08 -2.61 -3.00
C GLY A 166 12.67 -2.62 -4.48
N THR A 167 12.84 -1.49 -5.19
CA THR A 167 12.31 -1.37 -6.57
C THR A 167 13.29 -0.60 -7.46
N GLU A 168 13.63 -1.18 -8.58
CA GLU A 168 14.40 -0.48 -9.61
C GLU A 168 13.49 0.42 -10.46
N PRO A 169 13.94 1.65 -10.79
CA PRO A 169 13.13 2.58 -11.55
C PRO A 169 12.87 2.05 -12.96
N PHE A 170 11.62 2.08 -13.36
CA PHE A 170 11.15 1.73 -14.71
C PHE A 170 11.63 0.34 -15.22
N SER A 171 11.80 -0.61 -14.29
CA SER A 171 12.28 -1.97 -14.57
C SER A 171 11.21 -2.90 -15.14
N ALA A 172 9.93 -2.55 -15.00
CA ALA A 172 8.84 -3.38 -15.48
C ALA A 172 8.77 -3.40 -17.03
N ALA A 173 8.51 -4.56 -17.60
CA ALA A 173 8.24 -4.71 -19.03
C ALA A 173 6.96 -3.95 -19.45
N ALA A 174 6.84 -3.61 -20.75
CA ALA A 174 5.76 -2.76 -21.24
C ALA A 174 4.36 -3.38 -21.08
N ASP A 175 4.28 -4.70 -21.02
CA ASP A 175 3.06 -5.48 -20.85
C ASP A 175 2.70 -5.73 -19.39
N GLU A 176 3.55 -5.33 -18.44
CA GLU A 176 3.28 -5.59 -17.03
C GLU A 176 2.20 -4.68 -16.47
N ALA A 177 1.27 -5.31 -15.74
CA ALA A 177 0.19 -4.64 -15.05
C ALA A 177 0.02 -5.19 -13.65
N ALA A 178 -0.25 -4.31 -12.68
CA ALA A 178 -0.56 -4.67 -11.30
C ALA A 178 -2.04 -4.44 -11.00
N LEU A 179 -2.68 -5.39 -10.32
CA LEU A 179 -4.02 -5.20 -9.78
C LEU A 179 -3.95 -4.52 -8.41
N VAL A 180 -4.54 -3.34 -8.33
CA VAL A 180 -4.68 -2.58 -7.08
C VAL A 180 -6.03 -2.92 -6.46
N SER A 181 -6.05 -3.87 -5.53
CA SER A 181 -7.24 -4.33 -4.81
C SER A 181 -7.15 -4.10 -3.30
N VAL A 182 -6.03 -3.56 -2.82
CA VAL A 182 -5.86 -3.20 -1.41
C VAL A 182 -6.36 -1.77 -1.19
N PRO A 183 -7.24 -1.54 -0.20
CA PRO A 183 -7.80 -0.22 0.05
C PRO A 183 -6.72 0.84 0.38
N PRO A 184 -6.90 2.11 -0.05
CA PRO A 184 -5.97 3.21 0.20
C PRO A 184 -5.64 3.49 1.66
N TYR A 185 -6.55 3.14 2.58
CA TYR A 185 -6.37 3.36 4.03
C TYR A 185 -5.47 2.31 4.71
N HIS A 186 -4.92 1.35 3.96
CA HIS A 186 -3.86 0.47 4.41
C HIS A 186 -2.53 0.87 3.77
N ILE A 187 -1.44 0.77 4.53
CA ILE A 187 -0.11 1.12 3.99
C ILE A 187 0.22 0.35 2.72
N ALA A 188 -0.20 -0.91 2.62
CA ALA A 188 0.04 -1.72 1.42
C ALA A 188 -0.64 -1.14 0.15
N GLY A 189 -1.76 -0.41 0.28
CA GLY A 189 -2.39 0.30 -0.84
C GLY A 189 -1.53 1.47 -1.34
N VAL A 190 -1.00 2.28 -0.43
CA VAL A 190 -0.09 3.39 -0.76
C VAL A 190 1.24 2.86 -1.29
N ALA A 191 1.86 1.91 -0.59
CA ALA A 191 3.14 1.32 -0.98
C ALA A 191 3.07 0.64 -2.35
N GLY A 192 1.99 -0.13 -2.61
CA GLY A 192 1.76 -0.77 -3.90
C GLY A 192 1.58 0.22 -5.05
N LEU A 193 0.87 1.34 -4.82
CA LEU A 193 0.78 2.44 -5.78
C LEU A 193 2.17 3.00 -6.11
N LEU A 194 2.95 3.36 -5.09
CA LEU A 194 4.25 4.00 -5.28
C LEU A 194 5.26 3.08 -5.98
N THR A 195 5.43 1.84 -5.49
CA THR A 195 6.37 0.87 -6.07
C THR A 195 5.97 0.45 -7.48
N GLY A 196 4.68 0.25 -7.73
CA GLY A 196 4.16 -0.10 -9.04
C GLY A 196 4.37 1.01 -10.08
N LEU A 197 4.07 2.26 -9.73
CA LEU A 197 4.33 3.40 -10.62
C LEU A 197 5.82 3.66 -10.79
N PHE A 198 6.63 3.53 -9.73
CA PHE A 198 8.08 3.73 -9.81
C PHE A 198 8.75 2.70 -10.73
N SER A 199 8.31 1.44 -10.67
CA SER A 199 8.79 0.39 -11.58
C SER A 199 8.32 0.56 -13.03
N GLY A 200 7.44 1.51 -13.33
CA GLY A 200 6.86 1.68 -14.67
C GLY A 200 5.68 0.76 -14.97
N ARG A 201 5.10 0.09 -13.99
CA ARG A 201 4.01 -0.88 -14.16
C ARG A 201 2.65 -0.17 -14.21
N ARG A 202 1.82 -0.56 -15.17
CA ARG A 202 0.42 -0.10 -15.24
C ARG A 202 -0.37 -0.56 -14.02
N GLN A 203 -1.13 0.34 -13.39
CA GLN A 203 -1.97 0.05 -12.23
C GLN A 203 -3.43 -0.09 -12.66
N VAL A 204 -4.02 -1.27 -12.52
CA VAL A 204 -5.44 -1.53 -12.76
C VAL A 204 -6.16 -1.56 -11.43
N GLN A 205 -7.12 -0.69 -11.27
CA GLN A 205 -7.85 -0.50 -10.02
C GLN A 205 -9.07 -1.40 -9.97
N LEU A 206 -9.25 -2.15 -8.89
CA LEU A 206 -10.41 -3.00 -8.66
C LEU A 206 -11.17 -2.51 -7.42
N VAL A 207 -12.41 -2.07 -7.65
CA VAL A 207 -13.29 -1.41 -6.69
C VAL A 207 -14.20 -2.43 -5.95
N THR A 208 -13.82 -3.70 -5.88
CA THR A 208 -14.65 -4.73 -5.24
C THR A 208 -13.81 -5.83 -4.59
N THR A 209 -14.36 -6.46 -3.57
CA THR A 209 -13.80 -7.66 -2.94
C THR A 209 -14.43 -8.97 -3.45
N ASP A 210 -15.23 -8.89 -4.53
CA ASP A 210 -15.82 -10.07 -5.17
C ASP A 210 -14.75 -10.90 -5.88
N PRO A 211 -14.54 -12.17 -5.51
CA PRO A 211 -13.55 -13.03 -6.14
C PRO A 211 -13.78 -13.26 -7.63
N ALA A 212 -15.03 -13.32 -8.08
CA ALA A 212 -15.34 -13.50 -9.49
C ALA A 212 -14.94 -12.27 -10.32
N ALA A 213 -15.16 -11.05 -9.80
CA ALA A 213 -14.70 -9.83 -10.42
C ALA A 213 -13.16 -9.76 -10.41
N TRP A 214 -12.51 -10.22 -9.33
CA TRP A 214 -11.05 -10.27 -9.24
C TRP A 214 -10.46 -11.17 -10.32
N VAL A 215 -10.95 -12.41 -10.46
CA VAL A 215 -10.50 -13.37 -11.49
C VAL A 215 -10.71 -12.82 -12.89
N ARG A 216 -11.93 -12.31 -13.19
CA ARG A 216 -12.22 -11.69 -14.51
C ARG A 216 -11.29 -10.53 -14.83
N THR A 217 -11.05 -9.63 -13.87
CA THR A 217 -10.17 -8.49 -14.10
C THR A 217 -8.74 -8.93 -14.37
N VAL A 218 -8.24 -9.95 -13.67
CA VAL A 218 -6.89 -10.52 -13.93
C VAL A 218 -6.80 -11.03 -15.36
N ASP A 219 -7.78 -11.79 -15.84
CA ASP A 219 -7.77 -12.35 -17.18
C ASP A 219 -7.98 -11.27 -18.26
N GLU A 220 -9.00 -10.43 -18.13
CA GLU A 220 -9.37 -9.40 -19.13
C GLU A 220 -8.31 -8.32 -19.27
N GLN A 221 -7.76 -7.85 -18.14
CA GLN A 221 -6.73 -6.80 -18.10
C GLN A 221 -5.30 -7.32 -18.20
N ARG A 222 -5.14 -8.65 -18.37
CA ARG A 222 -3.84 -9.35 -18.46
C ARG A 222 -2.91 -8.95 -17.31
N ILE A 223 -3.44 -9.00 -16.09
CA ILE A 223 -2.69 -8.65 -14.88
C ILE A 223 -1.53 -9.62 -14.69
N THR A 224 -0.36 -9.07 -14.44
CA THR A 224 0.87 -9.84 -14.18
C THR A 224 1.26 -9.88 -12.72
N HIS A 225 0.85 -8.88 -11.94
CA HIS A 225 1.18 -8.74 -10.52
C HIS A 225 -0.07 -8.41 -9.72
N ALA A 226 -0.25 -9.06 -8.59
CA ALA A 226 -1.35 -8.74 -7.68
C ALA A 226 -0.91 -8.89 -6.22
N MET A 227 -1.64 -8.25 -5.31
CA MET A 227 -1.49 -8.45 -3.88
C MET A 227 -2.85 -8.77 -3.27
N VAL A 228 -2.86 -9.74 -2.36
CA VAL A 228 -4.06 -10.16 -1.62
C VAL A 228 -3.76 -10.40 -0.14
N VAL A 229 -4.79 -10.32 0.70
CA VAL A 229 -4.70 -10.83 2.07
C VAL A 229 -5.10 -12.33 2.10
N PRO A 230 -4.71 -13.10 3.12
CA PRO A 230 -4.95 -14.55 3.15
C PRO A 230 -6.41 -14.97 2.91
N THR A 231 -7.36 -14.24 3.49
CA THR A 231 -8.80 -14.50 3.33
C THR A 231 -9.30 -14.27 1.91
N VAL A 232 -8.72 -13.32 1.19
CA VAL A 232 -9.03 -13.06 -0.23
C VAL A 232 -8.44 -14.16 -1.09
N LEU A 233 -7.20 -14.60 -0.83
CA LEU A 233 -6.58 -15.70 -1.57
C LEU A 233 -7.42 -16.98 -1.50
N ALA A 234 -7.87 -17.36 -0.30
CA ALA A 234 -8.73 -18.55 -0.14
C ALA A 234 -9.98 -18.48 -1.03
N ARG A 235 -10.68 -17.33 -1.03
CA ARG A 235 -11.87 -17.12 -1.86
C ARG A 235 -11.57 -17.09 -3.37
N VAL A 236 -10.43 -16.54 -3.77
CA VAL A 236 -9.96 -16.55 -5.16
C VAL A 236 -9.70 -17.99 -5.62
N LEU A 237 -9.07 -18.82 -4.79
CA LEU A 237 -8.85 -20.24 -5.12
C LEU A 237 -10.16 -21.02 -5.30
N ASP A 238 -11.18 -20.74 -4.47
CA ASP A 238 -12.52 -21.33 -4.64
C ASP A 238 -13.14 -20.90 -5.96
N GLU A 239 -13.01 -19.64 -6.33
CA GLU A 239 -13.49 -19.12 -7.61
C GLU A 239 -12.73 -19.72 -8.81
N LEU A 240 -11.42 -19.92 -8.71
CA LEU A 240 -10.63 -20.57 -9.77
C LEU A 240 -11.06 -22.02 -9.99
N ASP A 241 -11.46 -22.75 -8.94
CA ASP A 241 -12.01 -24.10 -9.07
C ASP A 241 -13.35 -24.07 -9.77
N ARG A 242 -14.20 -23.06 -9.48
CA ARG A 242 -15.51 -22.89 -10.08
C ARG A 242 -15.45 -22.45 -11.55
N ALA A 243 -14.57 -21.50 -11.86
CA ALA A 243 -14.46 -20.88 -13.19
C ALA A 243 -13.56 -21.67 -14.15
N GLY A 244 -12.71 -22.59 -13.64
CA GLY A 244 -11.73 -23.30 -14.45
C GLY A 244 -10.59 -22.43 -14.97
N SER A 245 -10.44 -21.19 -14.48
CA SER A 245 -9.35 -20.30 -14.87
C SER A 245 -8.02 -20.74 -14.23
N THR A 246 -6.92 -20.50 -14.96
CA THR A 246 -5.55 -20.72 -14.51
C THR A 246 -4.75 -19.43 -14.39
N LEU A 247 -5.37 -18.26 -14.64
CA LEU A 247 -4.74 -16.94 -14.62
C LEU A 247 -3.42 -16.88 -15.41
N PRO A 248 -3.41 -17.18 -16.70
CA PRO A 248 -2.18 -17.40 -17.48
C PRO A 248 -1.28 -16.16 -17.58
N SER A 249 -1.83 -14.95 -17.38
CA SER A 249 -1.05 -13.71 -17.38
C SER A 249 -0.37 -13.42 -16.05
N LEU A 250 -0.86 -14.00 -14.93
CA LEU A 250 -0.37 -13.71 -13.60
C LEU A 250 1.02 -14.32 -13.38
N ARG A 251 2.01 -13.49 -13.12
CA ARG A 251 3.41 -13.87 -12.90
C ARG A 251 3.78 -13.89 -11.41
N HIS A 252 3.28 -12.90 -10.66
CA HIS A 252 3.57 -12.75 -9.23
C HIS A 252 2.31 -12.46 -8.44
N LEU A 253 2.16 -13.13 -7.30
CA LEU A 253 1.10 -12.90 -6.34
C LEU A 253 1.69 -12.70 -4.95
N SER A 254 1.67 -11.46 -4.49
CA SER A 254 2.08 -11.12 -3.14
C SER A 254 0.94 -11.32 -2.16
N TYR A 255 1.27 -11.73 -0.95
CA TYR A 255 0.31 -11.79 0.15
C TYR A 255 0.95 -11.29 1.45
N GLY A 256 0.12 -10.82 2.38
CA GLY A 256 0.57 -10.29 3.67
C GLY A 256 -0.57 -9.66 4.45
N GLY A 257 -0.25 -8.88 5.50
CA GLY A 257 -1.24 -8.25 6.36
C GLY A 257 -1.96 -9.20 7.33
N GLY A 258 -1.50 -10.46 7.40
CA GLY A 258 -1.98 -11.48 8.32
C GLY A 258 -1.29 -12.82 8.10
N ARG A 259 -1.40 -13.71 9.08
CA ARG A 259 -0.83 -15.06 8.98
C ARG A 259 -1.52 -15.86 7.87
N MET A 260 -0.75 -16.41 6.94
CA MET A 260 -1.23 -17.28 5.88
C MET A 260 -1.45 -18.70 6.42
N PRO A 261 -2.68 -19.25 6.33
CA PRO A 261 -2.90 -20.65 6.67
C PRO A 261 -2.14 -21.58 5.72
N LEU A 262 -1.38 -22.54 6.26
CA LEU A 262 -0.57 -23.48 5.47
C LEU A 262 -1.37 -24.20 4.36
N PRO A 263 -2.60 -24.73 4.61
CA PRO A 263 -3.39 -25.35 3.55
C PRO A 263 -3.75 -24.42 2.39
N VAL A 264 -3.90 -23.13 2.65
CA VAL A 264 -4.25 -22.13 1.62
C VAL A 264 -3.06 -21.90 0.69
N ILE A 265 -1.85 -21.70 1.25
CA ILE A 265 -0.67 -21.46 0.41
C ILE A 265 -0.25 -22.73 -0.33
N GLU A 266 -0.35 -23.92 0.27
CA GLU A 266 -0.08 -25.20 -0.41
C GLU A 266 -1.04 -25.40 -1.60
N ARG A 267 -2.35 -25.16 -1.41
CA ARG A 267 -3.35 -25.20 -2.48
C ARG A 267 -3.04 -24.18 -3.58
N ALA A 268 -2.62 -22.96 -3.21
CA ALA A 268 -2.27 -21.92 -4.17
C ALA A 268 -1.05 -22.33 -5.03
N LEU A 269 -0.01 -22.85 -4.42
CA LEU A 269 1.19 -23.35 -5.12
C LEU A 269 0.89 -24.52 -6.07
N GLN A 270 -0.05 -25.40 -5.70
CA GLN A 270 -0.51 -26.49 -6.57
C GLN A 270 -1.39 -25.97 -7.73
N LYS A 271 -2.29 -25.06 -7.46
CA LYS A 271 -3.26 -24.53 -8.44
C LYS A 271 -2.60 -23.61 -9.47
N LEU A 272 -1.62 -22.82 -9.04
CA LEU A 272 -0.94 -21.77 -9.83
C LEU A 272 0.59 -21.99 -9.81
N PRO A 273 1.10 -23.14 -10.35
CA PRO A 273 2.52 -23.50 -10.24
C PRO A 273 3.46 -22.56 -11.02
N HIS A 274 2.93 -21.82 -11.99
CA HIS A 274 3.66 -20.83 -12.78
C HIS A 274 3.79 -19.48 -12.07
N VAL A 275 3.00 -19.22 -11.00
CA VAL A 275 3.00 -17.97 -10.27
C VAL A 275 4.09 -17.93 -9.20
N GLY A 276 4.85 -16.85 -9.15
CA GLY A 276 5.79 -16.59 -8.08
C GLY A 276 5.08 -16.01 -6.87
N PHE A 277 4.94 -16.77 -5.80
CA PHE A 277 4.35 -16.32 -4.55
C PHE A 277 5.36 -15.55 -3.71
N VAL A 278 4.90 -14.47 -3.07
CA VAL A 278 5.72 -13.60 -2.20
C VAL A 278 4.95 -13.31 -0.93
N ASN A 279 5.46 -13.72 0.24
CA ASN A 279 4.94 -13.28 1.52
C ASN A 279 5.65 -12.00 1.94
N GLY A 280 4.90 -10.92 2.19
CA GLY A 280 5.44 -9.66 2.73
C GLY A 280 5.00 -9.48 4.19
N TYR A 281 5.97 -9.36 5.10
CA TYR A 281 5.73 -9.00 6.50
C TYR A 281 6.21 -7.59 6.77
N GLY A 282 5.37 -6.83 7.45
CA GLY A 282 5.65 -5.47 7.89
C GLY A 282 4.43 -4.81 8.49
N LEU A 283 4.60 -3.59 8.95
CA LEU A 283 3.65 -2.80 9.71
C LEU A 283 3.47 -1.43 9.03
N THR A 284 2.48 -0.68 9.45
CA THR A 284 2.32 0.72 9.03
C THR A 284 3.55 1.54 9.43
N GLU A 285 4.04 1.33 10.64
CA GLU A 285 5.19 2.02 11.25
C GLU A 285 6.52 1.69 10.56
N THR A 286 6.56 0.63 9.76
CA THR A 286 7.74 0.23 8.97
C THR A 286 7.60 0.55 7.48
N THR A 287 6.64 1.39 7.13
CA THR A 287 6.36 1.77 5.73
C THR A 287 6.13 0.54 4.83
N SER A 288 5.30 -0.41 5.27
CA SER A 288 5.01 -1.69 4.61
C SER A 288 6.05 -2.78 4.92
N SER A 289 6.47 -3.58 3.91
CA SER A 289 7.24 -4.81 4.14
C SER A 289 8.66 -4.54 4.62
N ILE A 290 9.12 -5.32 5.60
CA ILE A 290 10.48 -5.33 6.14
C ILE A 290 11.16 -6.69 5.94
N ALA A 291 10.35 -7.76 5.79
CA ALA A 291 10.85 -9.08 5.46
C ALA A 291 10.00 -9.71 4.36
N VAL A 292 10.62 -10.59 3.58
CA VAL A 292 10.01 -11.23 2.42
C VAL A 292 10.42 -12.70 2.35
N LEU A 293 9.42 -13.59 2.21
CA LEU A 293 9.62 -14.97 1.75
C LEU A 293 9.40 -14.99 0.23
N GLY A 294 10.45 -15.28 -0.52
CA GLY A 294 10.46 -15.18 -1.99
C GLY A 294 9.87 -16.40 -2.69
N PRO A 295 9.71 -16.35 -4.03
CA PRO A 295 9.16 -17.45 -4.82
C PRO A 295 9.99 -18.73 -4.74
N GLU A 296 11.32 -18.64 -4.71
CA GLU A 296 12.21 -19.80 -4.62
C GLU A 296 12.08 -20.51 -3.27
N ASP A 297 11.94 -19.74 -2.16
CA ASP A 297 11.73 -20.32 -0.84
C ASP A 297 10.39 -21.06 -0.78
N HIS A 298 9.33 -20.54 -1.42
CA HIS A 298 8.04 -21.23 -1.53
C HIS A 298 8.15 -22.52 -2.31
N ARG A 299 8.77 -22.51 -3.49
CA ARG A 299 8.96 -23.70 -4.32
C ARG A 299 9.81 -24.76 -3.62
N SER A 300 10.92 -24.36 -3.04
CA SER A 300 11.79 -25.27 -2.29
C SER A 300 11.10 -25.90 -1.09
N ALA A 301 10.32 -25.10 -0.36
CA ALA A 301 9.62 -25.56 0.83
C ALA A 301 8.50 -26.55 0.49
N VAL A 302 7.68 -26.28 -0.54
CA VAL A 302 6.58 -27.18 -0.91
C VAL A 302 7.08 -28.50 -1.52
N ALA A 303 8.22 -28.49 -2.21
CA ALA A 303 8.82 -29.65 -2.82
C ALA A 303 9.61 -30.55 -1.82
N SER A 304 9.90 -30.03 -0.63
CA SER A 304 10.74 -30.76 0.35
C SER A 304 9.91 -31.76 1.17
N GLU A 305 10.48 -32.92 1.43
CA GLU A 305 9.98 -33.90 2.40
C GLU A 305 10.43 -33.57 3.85
N ASP A 306 11.48 -32.75 4.01
CA ASP A 306 11.97 -32.34 5.32
C ASP A 306 10.98 -31.34 5.99
N PRO A 307 10.42 -31.71 7.16
CA PRO A 307 9.48 -30.84 7.88
C PRO A 307 10.08 -29.47 8.28
N ALA A 308 11.39 -29.41 8.49
CA ALA A 308 12.07 -28.16 8.85
C ALA A 308 12.13 -27.18 7.65
N VAL A 309 12.31 -27.71 6.43
CA VAL A 309 12.26 -26.92 5.20
C VAL A 309 10.82 -26.50 4.88
N ARG A 310 9.86 -27.41 5.02
CA ARG A 310 8.43 -27.14 4.79
C ARG A 310 7.89 -26.04 5.71
N ARG A 311 8.33 -25.96 6.97
CA ARG A 311 7.95 -24.89 7.91
C ARG A 311 8.31 -23.49 7.44
N ARG A 312 9.21 -23.32 6.45
CA ARG A 312 9.50 -22.02 5.84
C ARG A 312 8.25 -21.38 5.23
N LEU A 313 7.26 -22.18 4.79
CA LEU A 313 5.98 -21.66 4.29
C LEU A 313 5.17 -20.87 5.35
N GLU A 314 5.48 -21.06 6.62
CA GLU A 314 4.87 -20.32 7.73
C GLU A 314 5.74 -19.14 8.22
N SER A 315 6.93 -18.94 7.62
CA SER A 315 7.83 -17.85 7.99
C SER A 315 7.55 -16.59 7.20
N VAL A 316 8.09 -15.48 7.69
CA VAL A 316 8.10 -14.18 6.99
C VAL A 316 9.32 -13.99 6.08
N GLY A 317 10.18 -14.98 6.00
CA GLY A 317 11.35 -14.99 5.12
C GLY A 317 12.54 -14.23 5.70
N ARG A 318 13.17 -13.39 4.88
CA ARG A 318 14.39 -12.66 5.21
C ARG A 318 14.15 -11.17 5.22
N ALA A 319 14.91 -10.45 6.06
CA ALA A 319 14.94 -8.99 6.07
C ALA A 319 15.25 -8.43 4.67
N LEU A 320 14.61 -7.32 4.32
CA LEU A 320 14.98 -6.55 3.14
C LEU A 320 16.41 -5.99 3.30
N PRO A 321 17.15 -5.75 2.21
CA PRO A 321 18.55 -5.31 2.27
C PRO A 321 18.81 -4.04 3.08
N THR A 322 17.81 -3.17 3.18
CA THR A 322 17.89 -1.88 3.88
C THR A 322 17.40 -1.94 5.33
N VAL A 323 17.00 -3.13 5.81
CA VAL A 323 16.39 -3.31 7.14
C VAL A 323 17.20 -4.30 7.97
N GLU A 324 17.44 -3.95 9.21
CA GLU A 324 17.98 -4.84 10.23
C GLU A 324 16.83 -5.35 11.09
N ILE A 325 16.82 -6.65 11.36
CA ILE A 325 15.84 -7.31 12.24
C ILE A 325 16.59 -8.09 13.30
N GLU A 326 16.24 -7.88 14.56
CA GLU A 326 16.72 -8.67 15.70
C GLU A 326 15.55 -9.29 16.45
N VAL A 327 15.77 -10.48 17.01
CA VAL A 327 14.89 -11.08 18.00
C VAL A 327 15.48 -10.80 19.38
N ARG A 328 14.72 -10.15 20.27
CA ARG A 328 15.20 -9.75 21.58
C ARG A 328 14.35 -10.34 22.72
N ASP A 329 15.02 -10.63 23.84
CA ASP A 329 14.36 -11.11 25.08
C ASP A 329 13.60 -9.99 25.82
N GLY A 330 12.95 -10.34 26.92
CA GLY A 330 12.22 -9.37 27.77
C GLY A 330 13.12 -8.31 28.43
N ALA A 331 14.46 -8.47 28.38
CA ALA A 331 15.45 -7.48 28.81
C ALA A 331 16.04 -6.69 27.63
N SER A 332 15.42 -6.75 26.45
CA SER A 332 15.82 -6.08 25.21
C SER A 332 17.21 -6.51 24.68
N ARG A 333 17.69 -7.71 25.03
CA ARG A 333 18.96 -8.25 24.54
C ARG A 333 18.71 -9.22 23.38
N PRO A 334 19.54 -9.16 22.32
CA PRO A 334 19.46 -10.14 21.23
C PRO A 334 19.56 -11.58 21.75
N VAL A 335 18.72 -12.47 21.22
CA VAL A 335 18.73 -13.90 21.55
C VAL A 335 19.50 -14.70 20.50
N ALA A 336 19.89 -15.93 20.83
CA ALA A 336 20.53 -16.83 19.88
C ALA A 336 19.54 -17.32 18.81
N PRO A 337 20.02 -17.71 17.60
CA PRO A 337 19.17 -18.30 16.58
C PRO A 337 18.39 -19.51 17.09
N GLY A 338 17.07 -19.52 16.87
CA GLY A 338 16.15 -20.55 17.34
C GLY A 338 15.54 -20.30 18.73
N GLU A 339 15.94 -19.23 19.41
CA GLU A 339 15.28 -18.77 20.65
C GLU A 339 14.17 -17.77 20.29
N THR A 340 13.10 -17.82 21.09
CA THR A 340 11.93 -16.95 20.90
C THR A 340 12.11 -15.60 21.60
N GLY A 341 11.64 -14.54 20.96
CA GLY A 341 11.63 -13.20 21.51
C GLY A 341 10.70 -12.27 20.73
N GLU A 342 10.84 -10.99 20.97
CA GLU A 342 10.14 -9.93 20.24
C GLU A 342 10.98 -9.46 19.07
N LEU A 343 10.34 -9.22 17.91
CA LEU A 343 10.99 -8.66 16.73
C LEU A 343 11.23 -7.15 16.94
N TRP A 344 12.48 -6.75 16.80
CA TRP A 344 12.92 -5.36 16.77
C TRP A 344 13.49 -5.05 15.38
N VAL A 345 13.15 -3.88 14.85
CA VAL A 345 13.49 -3.53 13.47
C VAL A 345 14.11 -2.14 13.39
N ARG A 346 15.09 -1.99 12.51
CA ARG A 346 15.77 -0.72 12.23
C ARG A 346 16.03 -0.59 10.74
N GLY A 347 15.91 0.64 10.20
CA GLY A 347 16.22 0.94 8.81
C GLY A 347 15.63 2.27 8.36
N PRO A 348 16.07 2.83 7.23
CA PRO A 348 15.67 4.16 6.79
C PRO A 348 14.18 4.28 6.45
N GLN A 349 13.51 3.16 6.17
CA GLN A 349 12.06 3.11 5.95
C GLN A 349 11.23 2.98 7.24
N VAL A 350 11.88 2.71 8.38
CA VAL A 350 11.20 2.51 9.67
C VAL A 350 10.90 3.88 10.28
N SER A 351 9.62 4.23 10.31
CA SER A 351 9.18 5.48 10.93
C SER A 351 9.18 5.39 12.44
N GLY A 352 8.51 4.38 13.01
CA GLY A 352 8.33 4.26 14.45
C GLY A 352 7.64 5.47 15.10
N GLU A 353 7.17 6.45 14.32
CA GLU A 353 6.61 7.71 14.79
C GLU A 353 5.07 7.65 14.80
N TYR A 354 4.48 8.04 15.91
CA TYR A 354 3.06 8.38 15.99
C TYR A 354 2.90 9.88 16.23
N ALA A 355 1.77 10.45 15.86
CA ALA A 355 1.52 11.87 16.04
C ALA A 355 1.83 12.33 17.48
N GLY A 356 2.92 13.10 17.64
CA GLY A 356 3.40 13.61 18.92
C GLY A 356 4.23 12.64 19.77
N VAL A 357 4.54 11.42 19.28
CA VAL A 357 5.31 10.41 20.03
C VAL A 357 6.26 9.65 19.12
N ASP A 358 7.56 9.76 19.38
CA ASP A 358 8.57 8.86 18.82
C ASP A 358 8.62 7.55 19.62
N ARG A 359 8.67 6.42 18.93
CA ARG A 359 8.72 5.05 19.48
C ARG A 359 10.02 4.33 19.17
N LEU A 360 10.99 5.02 18.63
CA LEU A 360 12.31 4.45 18.41
C LEU A 360 13.10 4.44 19.72
N ASP A 361 13.72 3.29 20.01
CA ASP A 361 14.68 3.12 21.11
C ASP A 361 16.06 2.87 20.51
N ASP A 362 16.94 3.86 20.60
CA ASP A 362 18.25 3.88 19.92
C ASP A 362 18.17 3.51 18.44
N GLY A 363 17.16 4.08 17.74
CA GLY A 363 16.88 3.82 16.32
C GLY A 363 16.14 2.50 16.03
N TRP A 364 15.83 1.70 17.05
CA TRP A 364 15.07 0.46 16.93
C TRP A 364 13.59 0.66 17.23
N PHE A 365 12.74 0.10 16.41
CA PHE A 365 11.30 0.03 16.61
C PHE A 365 10.89 -1.37 17.10
N ARG A 366 10.12 -1.39 18.21
CA ARG A 366 9.54 -2.61 18.76
C ARG A 366 8.24 -2.93 18.04
N THR A 367 8.19 -4.07 17.37
CA THR A 367 7.01 -4.45 16.59
C THR A 367 5.85 -4.97 17.46
N ASN A 368 6.13 -5.46 18.66
CA ASN A 368 5.25 -6.25 19.53
C ASN A 368 4.82 -7.58 18.88
N ASP A 369 5.50 -8.02 17.84
CA ASP A 369 5.32 -9.33 17.24
C ASP A 369 6.40 -10.29 17.75
N GLY A 370 6.01 -11.53 18.02
CA GLY A 370 6.92 -12.60 18.42
C GLY A 370 7.65 -13.18 17.20
N GLY A 371 8.93 -13.56 17.40
CA GLY A 371 9.77 -14.22 16.39
C GLY A 371 10.72 -15.24 16.99
N LEU A 372 11.41 -15.99 16.13
CA LEU A 372 12.46 -16.94 16.50
C LEU A 372 13.52 -17.02 15.37
#